data_4a293c3090112ae7c21bf26913dbd8d5
#
_entry.id   4a293c3090112ae7c21bf26913dbd8d5
#
_cell.length_a   1.000
_cell.length_b   1.000
_cell.length_c   1.000
_cell.angle_alpha   90.00
_cell.angle_beta   90.00
_cell.angle_gamma   90.00
#
_symmetry.space_group_name_H-M   'P 1'
#
loop_
_entity.id
_entity.type
_entity.pdbx_description
1 polymer ?
#
loop_
_entity_poly.entity_id
_entity_poly.type
_entity_poly.pdbx_seq_one_letter_code
_entity_poly.pdbx_strand_id
1 'polypeptide(L)'
;MKNLIILYNPYYEKDVIEQHLKVLIENQKVAFGKVRSKLKNIEHNFQDDLENIYKSVDESNYLQLFLTDYSSIYVAKVVKITNEDLYDLAPAYYKEKNLEVETWFLIEDICEIVRNDFEKTRDEILANFTALNFGNHTYGVYGSNYIYPLIVNQKEDRRFFEDLEDGFKYYIDIFKSPKYLAIKQNLIDFCFSSKYIYSIHPESLTNIISAEIEFEENKSDVTYDFTSVVIKYSKTMEKEIYLLGRKEFSHRVHSHLAS
;
A
#
# COMPACT_ATOMS: atom_id res chain seq x y z
N MET A 1 0.88 -8.18 -14.94
CA MET A 1 1.86 -7.34 -14.18
C MET A 1 2.75 -8.26 -13.38
N LYS A 2 4.06 -8.00 -13.30
CA LYS A 2 4.97 -8.81 -12.46
C LYS A 2 4.98 -8.23 -11.05
N ASN A 3 5.10 -9.11 -10.05
CA ASN A 3 5.13 -8.73 -8.66
C ASN A 3 6.40 -9.29 -8.02
N LEU A 4 6.93 -8.57 -7.04
CA LEU A 4 8.05 -9.01 -6.22
C LEU A 4 7.64 -9.05 -4.75
N ILE A 5 8.23 -9.99 -4.00
CA ILE A 5 8.17 -10.00 -2.53
C ILE A 5 9.57 -9.78 -1.97
N ILE A 6 9.68 -8.95 -0.93
CA ILE A 6 10.87 -8.78 -0.10
C ILE A 6 10.49 -8.99 1.36
N LEU A 7 11.36 -9.73 2.08
CA LEU A 7 11.27 -9.80 3.53
C LEU A 7 12.03 -8.64 4.16
N TYR A 8 11.40 -7.94 5.08
CA TYR A 8 12.10 -7.03 5.99
C TYR A 8 12.19 -7.65 7.38
N ASN A 9 13.21 -7.28 8.15
CA ASN A 9 13.46 -7.86 9.45
C ASN A 9 13.31 -6.83 10.58
N PRO A 10 12.20 -6.86 11.33
CA PRO A 10 11.94 -5.91 12.40
C PRO A 10 12.86 -6.09 13.62
N TYR A 11 13.58 -7.22 13.71
CA TYR A 11 14.59 -7.42 14.75
C TYR A 11 15.93 -6.75 14.42
N TYR A 12 16.19 -6.57 13.12
CA TYR A 12 17.41 -5.88 12.68
C TYR A 12 17.24 -4.36 12.72
N GLU A 13 16.10 -3.87 12.29
CA GLU A 13 15.68 -2.48 12.35
C GLU A 13 14.24 -2.41 12.81
N LYS A 14 13.98 -1.62 13.86
CA LYS A 14 12.63 -1.39 14.34
C LYS A 14 11.93 -0.38 13.43
N ASP A 15 10.61 -0.53 13.35
CA ASP A 15 9.77 0.45 12.68
C ASP A 15 10.20 0.74 11.22
N VAL A 16 10.69 -0.33 10.52
CA VAL A 16 11.19 -0.23 9.13
C VAL A 16 10.18 0.50 8.23
N ILE A 17 8.93 0.07 8.26
CA ILE A 17 7.89 0.65 7.41
C ILE A 17 7.59 2.09 7.81
N GLU A 18 7.45 2.35 9.11
CA GLU A 18 7.19 3.67 9.65
C GLU A 18 8.30 4.68 9.31
N GLN A 19 9.55 4.25 9.30
CA GLN A 19 10.68 5.09 8.91
C GLN A 19 10.62 5.42 7.41
N HIS A 20 10.29 4.46 6.54
CA HIS A 20 10.09 4.71 5.11
C HIS A 20 8.89 5.65 4.86
N LEU A 21 7.79 5.46 5.60
CA LEU A 21 6.62 6.31 5.49
C LEU A 21 6.91 7.77 5.86
N LYS A 22 7.75 8.04 6.86
CA LYS A 22 8.19 9.40 7.19
C LYS A 22 8.88 10.08 6.01
N VAL A 23 9.85 9.39 5.41
CA VAL A 23 10.55 9.90 4.23
C VAL A 23 9.60 10.09 3.05
N LEU A 24 8.68 9.15 2.84
CA LEU A 24 7.67 9.21 1.77
C LEU A 24 6.75 10.43 1.91
N ILE A 25 6.32 10.76 3.13
CA ILE A 25 5.51 11.95 3.39
C ILE A 25 6.27 13.23 3.09
N GLU A 26 7.53 13.30 3.54
CA GLU A 26 8.36 14.50 3.40
C GLU A 26 8.74 14.76 1.94
N ASN A 27 9.06 13.72 1.18
CA ASN A 27 9.64 13.82 -0.16
C ASN A 27 8.72 13.33 -1.28
N GLN A 28 7.52 12.81 -0.97
CA GLN A 28 6.57 12.17 -1.90
C GLN A 28 7.13 10.93 -2.62
N LYS A 29 8.36 10.57 -2.33
CA LYS A 29 9.06 9.36 -2.80
C LYS A 29 9.97 8.86 -1.69
N VAL A 30 10.16 7.54 -1.61
CA VAL A 30 11.12 6.93 -0.69
C VAL A 30 11.85 5.79 -1.39
N ALA A 31 13.14 5.63 -1.09
CA ALA A 31 13.94 4.54 -1.58
C ALA A 31 13.98 3.39 -0.56
N PHE A 32 13.57 2.21 -0.97
CA PHE A 32 13.73 0.96 -0.22
C PHE A 32 14.92 0.20 -0.77
N GLY A 33 15.94 -0.01 0.06
CA GLY A 33 17.19 -0.65 -0.34
C GLY A 33 17.19 -2.15 -0.09
N LYS A 34 17.46 -2.94 -1.13
CA LYS A 34 17.86 -4.34 -0.95
C LYS A 34 19.29 -4.39 -0.46
N VAL A 35 19.47 -4.74 0.80
CA VAL A 35 20.78 -4.92 1.41
C VAL A 35 21.43 -6.21 0.89
N ARG A 36 22.73 -6.16 0.64
CA ARG A 36 23.52 -7.26 0.14
C ARG A 36 23.45 -8.46 1.08
N SER A 37 23.04 -9.61 0.56
CA SER A 37 23.03 -10.85 1.32
C SER A 37 24.46 -11.41 1.46
N LYS A 38 24.83 -11.81 2.69
CA LYS A 38 26.10 -12.51 2.93
C LYS A 38 26.10 -13.96 2.42
N LEU A 39 24.95 -14.50 2.03
CA LEU A 39 24.81 -15.84 1.47
C LEU A 39 25.21 -15.83 -0.02
N LYS A 40 26.50 -15.99 -0.29
CA LYS A 40 27.10 -15.85 -1.63
C LYS A 40 27.02 -17.09 -2.54
N ASN A 41 26.47 -18.22 -2.08
CA ASN A 41 26.71 -19.52 -2.75
C ASN A 41 25.48 -20.16 -3.36
N ILE A 42 24.45 -19.41 -3.74
CA ILE A 42 23.35 -19.98 -4.49
C ILE A 42 23.47 -19.42 -5.92
N GLU A 43 23.86 -20.28 -6.87
CA GLU A 43 23.82 -19.97 -8.30
C GLU A 43 22.36 -19.66 -8.66
N HIS A 44 22.11 -18.41 -9.03
CA HIS A 44 20.75 -17.95 -9.31
C HIS A 44 20.55 -17.83 -10.81
N ASN A 45 19.87 -18.80 -11.38
CA ASN A 45 19.34 -18.73 -12.75
C ASN A 45 18.28 -17.64 -12.96
N PHE A 46 18.03 -16.75 -11.94
CA PHE A 46 16.93 -15.79 -11.93
C PHE A 46 17.39 -14.34 -12.07
N GLN A 47 18.68 -14.11 -12.14
CA GLN A 47 19.22 -12.75 -12.20
C GLN A 47 18.78 -12.04 -13.48
N ASP A 48 18.78 -12.76 -14.59
CA ASP A 48 18.34 -12.23 -15.89
C ASP A 48 16.85 -11.84 -15.86
N ASP A 49 16.01 -12.64 -15.21
CA ASP A 49 14.58 -12.35 -15.05
C ASP A 49 14.34 -11.12 -14.18
N LEU A 50 15.08 -10.99 -13.08
CA LEU A 50 15.03 -9.81 -12.20
C LEU A 50 15.50 -8.56 -12.94
N GLU A 51 16.60 -8.63 -13.67
CA GLU A 51 17.12 -7.50 -14.45
C GLU A 51 16.13 -7.06 -15.54
N ASN A 52 15.48 -8.01 -16.21
CA ASN A 52 14.44 -7.70 -17.19
C ASN A 52 13.24 -7.00 -16.54
N ILE A 53 12.84 -7.42 -15.33
CA ILE A 53 11.79 -6.74 -14.56
C ILE A 53 12.28 -5.34 -14.22
N TYR A 54 13.48 -5.18 -13.66
CA TYR A 54 14.03 -3.89 -13.24
C TYR A 54 14.08 -2.87 -14.37
N LYS A 55 14.50 -3.29 -15.57
CA LYS A 55 14.54 -2.43 -16.76
C LYS A 55 13.17 -2.03 -17.30
N SER A 56 12.13 -2.80 -16.98
CA SER A 56 10.78 -2.57 -17.48
C SER A 56 9.94 -1.65 -16.58
N VAL A 57 10.46 -1.25 -15.41
CA VAL A 57 9.73 -0.45 -14.42
C VAL A 57 9.94 1.04 -14.66
N ASP A 58 8.85 1.76 -14.83
CA ASP A 58 8.78 3.21 -14.92
C ASP A 58 7.44 3.73 -14.33
N GLU A 59 7.20 5.04 -14.40
CA GLU A 59 5.98 5.67 -13.88
C GLU A 59 4.69 5.15 -14.55
N SER A 60 4.76 4.76 -15.85
CA SER A 60 3.63 4.21 -16.59
C SER A 60 3.46 2.72 -16.39
N ASN A 61 4.54 2.03 -16.07
CA ASN A 61 4.60 0.58 -15.87
C ASN A 61 5.23 0.27 -14.50
N TYR A 62 4.51 0.65 -13.44
CA TYR A 62 4.98 0.45 -12.08
C TYR A 62 5.00 -1.02 -11.67
N LEU A 63 5.84 -1.35 -10.68
CA LEU A 63 5.91 -2.67 -10.05
C LEU A 63 5.18 -2.65 -8.71
N GLN A 64 4.41 -3.68 -8.41
CA GLN A 64 3.92 -3.96 -7.06
C GLN A 64 4.99 -4.74 -6.28
N LEU A 65 5.59 -4.10 -5.29
CA LEU A 65 6.55 -4.70 -4.37
C LEU A 65 5.88 -5.01 -3.04
N PHE A 66 5.73 -6.28 -2.72
CA PHE A 66 5.18 -6.72 -1.44
C PHE A 66 6.28 -6.79 -0.39
N LEU A 67 6.10 -6.08 0.70
CA LEU A 67 7.01 -6.01 1.83
C LEU A 67 6.37 -6.73 3.01
N THR A 68 7.02 -7.75 3.57
CA THR A 68 6.45 -8.54 4.67
C THR A 68 7.49 -8.97 5.69
N ASP A 69 7.06 -9.13 6.94
CA ASP A 69 7.75 -9.81 8.03
C ASP A 69 7.01 -11.09 8.46
N TYR A 70 6.08 -11.56 7.63
CA TYR A 70 5.13 -12.65 7.84
C TYR A 70 3.96 -12.33 8.77
N SER A 71 4.05 -11.37 9.66
CA SER A 71 2.91 -10.94 10.48
C SER A 71 2.20 -9.72 9.93
N SER A 72 2.91 -8.96 9.11
CA SER A 72 2.37 -7.81 8.40
C SER A 72 2.75 -7.89 6.93
N ILE A 73 1.91 -7.32 6.06
CA ILE A 73 2.21 -7.21 4.64
C ILE A 73 1.71 -5.88 4.09
N TYR A 74 2.58 -5.25 3.34
CA TYR A 74 2.35 -3.98 2.64
C TYR A 74 2.62 -4.19 1.16
N VAL A 75 1.97 -3.41 0.31
CA VAL A 75 2.31 -3.32 -1.10
C VAL A 75 2.78 -1.92 -1.43
N ALA A 76 3.92 -1.82 -2.10
CA ALA A 76 4.52 -0.56 -2.51
C ALA A 76 4.42 -0.37 -4.02
N LYS A 77 4.08 0.85 -4.45
CA LYS A 77 4.12 1.28 -5.85
C LYS A 77 5.54 1.71 -6.20
N VAL A 78 6.28 0.85 -6.88
CA VAL A 78 7.66 1.13 -7.33
C VAL A 78 7.64 1.69 -8.74
N VAL A 79 8.24 2.85 -8.95
CA VAL A 79 8.26 3.58 -10.22
C VAL A 79 9.64 3.63 -10.88
N LYS A 80 10.69 3.29 -10.14
CA LYS A 80 12.05 3.17 -10.67
C LYS A 80 12.82 2.15 -9.84
N ILE A 81 13.67 1.37 -10.51
CA ILE A 81 14.63 0.48 -9.86
C ILE A 81 16.02 0.83 -10.37
N THR A 82 16.99 0.99 -9.47
CA THR A 82 18.34 1.44 -9.85
C THR A 82 19.39 0.92 -8.87
N ASN A 83 20.63 0.82 -9.34
CA ASN A 83 21.82 0.57 -8.52
C ASN A 83 22.58 1.87 -8.18
N GLU A 84 22.09 3.02 -8.68
CA GLU A 84 22.60 4.33 -8.30
C GLU A 84 22.27 4.62 -6.84
N ASP A 85 23.10 5.43 -6.18
CA ASP A 85 22.92 5.81 -4.79
C ASP A 85 21.63 6.65 -4.59
N LEU A 86 20.76 6.17 -3.69
CA LEU A 86 19.53 6.86 -3.28
C LEU A 86 19.44 7.04 -1.76
N TYR A 87 20.57 7.05 -1.05
CA TYR A 87 20.56 7.22 0.41
C TYR A 87 19.88 8.51 0.89
N ASP A 88 19.82 9.56 0.06
CA ASP A 88 19.16 10.82 0.44
C ASP A 88 17.62 10.72 0.41
N LEU A 89 17.08 9.72 -0.28
CA LEU A 89 15.66 9.39 -0.30
C LEU A 89 15.33 8.17 0.57
N ALA A 90 16.27 7.69 1.37
CA ALA A 90 16.09 6.52 2.21
C ALA A 90 16.12 6.90 3.70
N PRO A 91 15.53 6.08 4.60
CA PRO A 91 15.67 6.27 6.04
C PRO A 91 17.12 6.31 6.51
N ALA A 92 17.40 7.13 7.53
CA ALA A 92 18.76 7.40 8.03
C ALA A 92 19.53 6.12 8.43
N TYR A 93 18.84 5.09 8.89
CA TYR A 93 19.46 3.86 9.35
C TYR A 93 20.31 3.16 8.28
N TYR A 94 20.02 3.36 6.99
CA TYR A 94 20.86 2.80 5.92
C TYR A 94 22.29 3.36 5.98
N LYS A 95 22.42 4.67 6.20
CA LYS A 95 23.74 5.35 6.38
C LYS A 95 24.36 5.02 7.74
N GLU A 96 23.57 5.15 8.80
CA GLU A 96 24.04 4.94 10.19
C GLU A 96 24.61 3.53 10.42
N LYS A 97 24.01 2.52 9.80
CA LYS A 97 24.46 1.13 9.89
C LYS A 97 25.43 0.72 8.77
N ASN A 98 25.83 1.66 7.89
CA ASN A 98 26.68 1.40 6.74
C ASN A 98 26.19 0.19 5.92
N LEU A 99 24.91 0.16 5.56
CA LEU A 99 24.34 -0.96 4.83
C LEU A 99 24.78 -0.91 3.37
N GLU A 100 25.37 -2.01 2.87
CA GLU A 100 25.66 -2.16 1.45
C GLU A 100 24.38 -2.49 0.70
N VAL A 101 23.83 -1.51 -0.03
CA VAL A 101 22.63 -1.70 -0.84
C VAL A 101 23.02 -2.08 -2.25
N GLU A 102 22.48 -3.19 -2.75
CA GLU A 102 22.71 -3.69 -4.13
C GLU A 102 21.76 -3.02 -5.12
N THR A 103 20.53 -2.76 -4.70
CA THR A 103 19.47 -2.28 -5.58
C THR A 103 18.49 -1.43 -4.77
N TRP A 104 18.10 -0.30 -5.32
CA TRP A 104 17.11 0.61 -4.76
C TRP A 104 15.79 0.52 -5.51
N PHE A 105 14.71 0.46 -4.77
CA PHE A 105 13.33 0.53 -5.24
C PHE A 105 12.77 1.90 -4.87
N LEU A 106 12.54 2.76 -5.86
CA LEU A 106 11.94 4.07 -5.64
C LEU A 106 10.43 3.95 -5.58
N ILE A 107 9.86 4.24 -4.43
CA ILE A 107 8.46 4.04 -4.07
C ILE A 107 7.73 5.38 -4.02
N GLU A 108 6.55 5.46 -4.62
CA GLU A 108 5.65 6.62 -4.60
C GLU A 108 4.42 6.46 -3.71
N ASP A 109 4.07 5.23 -3.37
CA ASP A 109 2.94 4.95 -2.50
C ASP A 109 3.10 3.59 -1.80
N ILE A 110 2.55 3.45 -0.61
CA ILE A 110 2.53 2.21 0.17
C ILE A 110 1.12 2.00 0.70
N CYS A 111 0.53 0.84 0.40
CA CYS A 111 -0.75 0.41 0.94
C CYS A 111 -0.51 -0.67 2.01
N GLU A 112 -1.12 -0.52 3.17
CA GLU A 112 -1.18 -1.57 4.18
C GLU A 112 -2.25 -2.58 3.82
N ILE A 113 -1.89 -3.86 3.76
CA ILE A 113 -2.84 -4.94 3.49
C ILE A 113 -3.25 -5.63 4.80
N VAL A 114 -2.26 -6.02 5.61
CA VAL A 114 -2.46 -6.65 6.92
C VAL A 114 -1.38 -6.16 7.87
N ARG A 115 -1.75 -5.88 9.14
CA ARG A 115 -0.81 -5.52 10.21
C ARG A 115 -0.99 -6.44 11.39
N ASN A 116 0.15 -7.01 11.88
CA ASN A 116 0.23 -7.81 13.10
C ASN A 116 -0.76 -9.00 13.16
N ASP A 117 -1.06 -9.60 12.02
CA ASP A 117 -1.91 -10.78 11.91
C ASP A 117 -1.23 -11.83 11.02
N PHE A 118 -0.50 -12.74 11.66
CA PHE A 118 0.26 -13.78 10.96
C PHE A 118 -0.66 -14.76 10.20
N GLU A 119 -1.79 -15.14 10.79
CA GLU A 119 -2.71 -16.11 10.19
C GLU A 119 -3.33 -15.54 8.93
N LYS A 120 -3.84 -14.32 9.00
CA LYS A 120 -4.41 -13.62 7.86
C LYS A 120 -3.37 -13.36 6.78
N THR A 121 -2.17 -12.90 7.14
CA THR A 121 -1.07 -12.69 6.20
C THR A 121 -0.73 -13.97 5.45
N ARG A 122 -0.59 -15.10 6.17
CA ARG A 122 -0.25 -16.41 5.60
C ARG A 122 -1.37 -16.97 4.72
N ASP A 123 -2.59 -17.04 5.26
CA ASP A 123 -3.67 -17.85 4.69
C ASP A 123 -4.47 -17.12 3.62
N GLU A 124 -4.58 -15.79 3.71
CA GLU A 124 -5.36 -15.00 2.75
C GLU A 124 -4.49 -14.30 1.71
N ILE A 125 -3.32 -13.78 2.11
CA ILE A 125 -2.51 -12.95 1.22
C ILE A 125 -1.37 -13.76 0.60
N LEU A 126 -0.49 -14.34 1.41
CA LEU A 126 0.67 -15.08 0.89
C LEU A 126 0.24 -16.37 0.17
N ALA A 127 -0.88 -17.00 0.55
CA ALA A 127 -1.44 -18.14 -0.15
C ALA A 127 -1.91 -17.81 -1.58
N ASN A 128 -2.15 -16.53 -1.89
CA ASN A 128 -2.46 -16.07 -3.24
C ASN A 128 -1.25 -16.04 -4.18
N PHE A 129 -0.02 -16.12 -3.67
CA PHE A 129 1.18 -16.05 -4.48
C PHE A 129 1.70 -17.42 -4.89
N THR A 130 2.26 -17.49 -6.11
CA THR A 130 3.08 -18.58 -6.57
C THR A 130 4.49 -18.08 -6.88
N ALA A 131 5.51 -18.84 -6.47
CA ALA A 131 6.90 -18.52 -6.70
C ALA A 131 7.33 -19.03 -8.08
N LEU A 132 7.48 -18.13 -9.05
CA LEU A 132 7.74 -18.45 -10.45
C LEU A 132 8.98 -19.33 -10.63
N ASN A 133 10.08 -18.95 -10.01
CA ASN A 133 11.37 -19.58 -10.18
C ASN A 133 11.59 -20.80 -9.28
N PHE A 134 10.55 -21.20 -8.54
CA PHE A 134 10.54 -22.37 -7.66
C PHE A 134 9.42 -23.34 -8.05
N GLY A 135 9.34 -23.69 -9.34
CA GLY A 135 8.35 -24.63 -9.85
C GLY A 135 6.90 -24.12 -9.81
N ASN A 136 6.72 -22.81 -9.69
CA ASN A 136 5.40 -22.15 -9.62
C ASN A 136 4.52 -22.68 -8.47
N HIS A 137 5.14 -23.16 -7.39
CA HIS A 137 4.42 -23.61 -6.20
C HIS A 137 3.82 -22.42 -5.44
N THR A 138 2.75 -22.69 -4.71
CA THR A 138 2.18 -21.72 -3.77
C THR A 138 3.27 -21.28 -2.77
N TYR A 139 3.37 -19.98 -2.54
CA TYR A 139 4.31 -19.41 -1.59
C TYR A 139 4.08 -20.01 -0.20
N GLY A 140 5.14 -20.56 0.39
CA GLY A 140 5.13 -21.16 1.72
C GLY A 140 6.00 -20.39 2.69
N VAL A 141 5.47 -20.11 3.87
CA VAL A 141 6.21 -19.41 4.95
C VAL A 141 7.29 -20.33 5.57
N TYR A 142 7.04 -21.64 5.57
CA TYR A 142 7.93 -22.62 6.18
C TYR A 142 8.51 -23.57 5.13
N GLY A 143 9.79 -23.91 5.32
CA GLY A 143 10.46 -24.97 4.59
C GLY A 143 10.91 -24.61 3.17
N SER A 144 10.89 -23.33 2.81
CA SER A 144 11.33 -22.85 1.50
C SER A 144 12.53 -21.94 1.64
N ASN A 145 13.64 -22.28 0.97
CA ASN A 145 14.82 -21.42 0.88
C ASN A 145 14.67 -20.44 -0.28
N TYR A 146 13.70 -19.54 -0.18
CA TYR A 146 13.53 -18.48 -1.18
C TYR A 146 14.65 -17.46 -1.10
N ILE A 147 14.96 -16.89 -2.27
CA ILE A 147 15.89 -15.79 -2.40
C ILE A 147 15.09 -14.55 -2.75
N TYR A 148 15.39 -13.48 -2.07
CA TYR A 148 14.69 -12.22 -2.22
C TYR A 148 15.56 -11.17 -2.94
N PRO A 149 14.95 -10.35 -3.81
CA PRO A 149 13.52 -10.27 -4.15
C PRO A 149 13.02 -11.54 -4.85
N LEU A 150 11.88 -12.05 -4.42
CA LEU A 150 11.26 -13.21 -5.02
C LEU A 150 10.25 -12.78 -6.10
N ILE A 151 10.38 -13.35 -7.31
CA ILE A 151 9.40 -13.12 -8.38
C ILE A 151 8.17 -13.98 -8.11
N VAL A 152 7.00 -13.34 -8.05
CA VAL A 152 5.74 -14.01 -7.78
C VAL A 152 4.65 -13.65 -8.78
N ASN A 153 3.75 -14.60 -9.02
CA ASN A 153 2.46 -14.36 -9.64
C ASN A 153 1.37 -14.45 -8.59
N GLN A 154 0.33 -13.65 -8.76
CA GLN A 154 -0.90 -13.78 -7.99
C GLN A 154 -1.83 -14.77 -8.70
N LYS A 155 -2.48 -15.68 -7.94
CA LYS A 155 -3.53 -16.58 -8.45
C LYS A 155 -4.78 -15.76 -8.79
N GLU A 156 -5.14 -14.83 -7.90
CA GLU A 156 -6.13 -13.80 -8.13
C GLU A 156 -5.40 -12.46 -8.28
N ASP A 157 -5.42 -11.88 -9.49
CA ASP A 157 -4.70 -10.64 -9.78
C ASP A 157 -5.34 -9.46 -9.03
N ARG A 158 -4.62 -8.92 -8.05
CA ARG A 158 -5.01 -7.75 -7.26
C ARG A 158 -4.09 -6.60 -7.62
N ARG A 159 -4.69 -5.53 -8.16
CA ARG A 159 -3.99 -4.33 -8.59
C ARG A 159 -4.36 -3.18 -7.66
N PHE A 160 -3.46 -2.86 -6.75
CA PHE A 160 -3.74 -1.94 -5.65
C PHE A 160 -3.71 -0.46 -6.07
N PHE A 161 -3.02 -0.12 -7.16
CA PHE A 161 -2.76 1.27 -7.54
C PHE A 161 -3.39 1.64 -8.89
N GLU A 162 -4.27 0.81 -9.44
CA GLU A 162 -5.06 1.13 -10.63
C GLU A 162 -6.34 1.88 -10.23
N ASP A 163 -6.83 2.72 -11.13
CA ASP A 163 -8.09 3.46 -11.01
C ASP A 163 -8.21 4.36 -9.76
N LEU A 164 -7.07 4.80 -9.22
CA LEU A 164 -7.08 5.77 -8.14
C LEU A 164 -7.40 7.16 -8.67
N GLU A 165 -8.23 7.90 -7.93
CA GLU A 165 -8.44 9.32 -8.22
C GLU A 165 -7.14 10.10 -8.16
N ASP A 166 -7.02 11.15 -8.99
CA ASP A 166 -5.86 12.03 -9.00
C ASP A 166 -5.58 12.59 -7.60
N GLY A 167 -4.39 12.32 -7.09
CA GLY A 167 -3.92 12.78 -5.79
C GLY A 167 -4.21 11.85 -4.61
N PHE A 168 -4.93 10.73 -4.80
CA PHE A 168 -5.09 9.74 -3.74
C PHE A 168 -3.77 9.02 -3.45
N LYS A 169 -3.44 8.86 -2.16
CA LYS A 169 -2.26 8.13 -1.69
C LYS A 169 -2.62 7.24 -0.50
N TYR A 170 -2.34 5.94 -0.64
CA TYR A 170 -2.62 4.96 0.41
C TYR A 170 -1.79 5.16 1.67
N TYR A 171 -0.55 5.67 1.56
CA TYR A 171 0.32 5.85 2.73
C TYR A 171 -0.28 6.80 3.77
N ILE A 172 -1.18 7.69 3.37
CA ILE A 172 -1.88 8.60 4.29
C ILE A 172 -2.73 7.81 5.30
N ASP A 173 -3.29 6.67 4.89
CA ASP A 173 -4.15 5.84 5.74
C ASP A 173 -3.35 5.01 6.76
N ILE A 174 -2.08 4.70 6.48
CA ILE A 174 -1.25 3.83 7.35
C ILE A 174 -1.00 4.47 8.73
N PHE A 175 -0.99 5.80 8.81
CA PHE A 175 -0.84 6.53 10.08
C PHE A 175 -2.12 6.60 10.89
N LYS A 176 -3.22 6.14 10.36
CA LYS A 176 -4.49 6.13 11.07
C LYS A 176 -4.47 5.08 12.18
N SER A 177 -5.18 5.37 13.26
CA SER A 177 -5.26 4.43 14.39
C SER A 177 -5.86 3.08 13.96
N PRO A 178 -5.56 1.97 14.67
CA PRO A 178 -6.22 0.68 14.42
C PRO A 178 -7.74 0.77 14.43
N LYS A 179 -8.30 1.65 15.27
CA LYS A 179 -9.74 1.93 15.32
C LYS A 179 -10.24 2.54 14.02
N TYR A 180 -9.49 3.47 13.43
CA TYR A 180 -9.81 4.06 12.15
C TYR A 180 -9.88 2.99 11.05
N LEU A 181 -8.89 2.11 11.00
CA LEU A 181 -8.82 1.04 10.01
C LEU A 181 -9.95 0.02 10.18
N ALA A 182 -10.27 -0.33 11.42
CA ALA A 182 -11.40 -1.24 11.72
C ALA A 182 -12.75 -0.64 11.28
N ILE A 183 -12.98 0.64 11.54
CA ILE A 183 -14.19 1.34 11.09
C ILE A 183 -14.23 1.42 9.56
N LYS A 184 -13.11 1.76 8.92
CA LYS A 184 -13.03 1.77 7.46
C LYS A 184 -13.38 0.39 6.88
N GLN A 185 -12.85 -0.69 7.45
CA GLN A 185 -13.18 -2.05 7.02
C GLN A 185 -14.67 -2.37 7.21
N ASN A 186 -15.26 -2.00 8.34
CA ASN A 186 -16.69 -2.18 8.57
C ASN A 186 -17.56 -1.41 7.55
N LEU A 187 -17.15 -0.20 7.17
CA LEU A 187 -17.84 0.57 6.13
C LEU A 187 -17.76 -0.13 4.76
N ILE A 188 -16.61 -0.76 4.44
CA ILE A 188 -16.46 -1.55 3.23
C ILE A 188 -17.37 -2.78 3.26
N ASP A 189 -17.36 -3.54 4.33
CA ASP A 189 -18.02 -4.84 4.42
C ASP A 189 -19.55 -4.71 4.53
N PHE A 190 -20.04 -3.71 5.24
CA PHE A 190 -21.45 -3.62 5.62
C PHE A 190 -22.22 -2.41 5.04
N CYS A 191 -21.52 -1.37 4.58
CA CYS A 191 -22.20 -0.14 4.13
C CYS A 191 -22.04 0.14 2.65
N PHE A 192 -20.80 0.20 2.15
CA PHE A 192 -20.53 0.71 0.80
C PHE A 192 -20.05 -0.34 -0.20
N SER A 193 -19.57 -1.48 0.23
CA SER A 193 -18.75 -2.43 -0.52
C SER A 193 -17.44 -1.83 -1.04
N SER A 194 -16.49 -2.68 -1.43
CA SER A 194 -15.20 -2.25 -1.99
C SER A 194 -15.34 -1.43 -3.27
N LYS A 195 -16.40 -1.66 -4.03
CA LYS A 195 -16.67 -0.93 -5.29
C LYS A 195 -16.98 0.56 -5.07
N TYR A 196 -17.75 0.87 -4.03
CA TYR A 196 -18.25 2.24 -3.82
C TYR A 196 -17.40 3.04 -2.83
N ILE A 197 -16.75 2.40 -1.86
CA ILE A 197 -15.95 3.10 -0.86
C ILE A 197 -14.83 3.94 -1.48
N TYR A 198 -14.23 3.44 -2.56
CA TYR A 198 -13.15 4.13 -3.29
C TYR A 198 -13.65 5.16 -4.30
N SER A 199 -14.95 5.24 -4.55
CA SER A 199 -15.56 6.33 -5.34
C SER A 199 -15.96 7.54 -4.49
N ILE A 200 -15.98 7.40 -3.17
CA ILE A 200 -16.21 8.50 -2.24
C ILE A 200 -14.94 9.37 -2.18
N HIS A 201 -15.12 10.68 -2.19
CA HIS A 201 -13.99 11.60 -2.09
C HIS A 201 -13.18 11.32 -0.79
N PRO A 202 -11.82 11.29 -0.82
CA PRO A 202 -11.00 10.91 0.33
C PRO A 202 -11.30 11.73 1.61
N GLU A 203 -11.54 13.02 1.46
CA GLU A 203 -11.91 13.88 2.61
C GLU A 203 -13.29 13.51 3.17
N SER A 204 -14.26 13.18 2.30
CA SER A 204 -15.58 12.71 2.69
C SER A 204 -15.49 11.41 3.47
N LEU A 205 -14.69 10.46 2.99
CA LEU A 205 -14.45 9.19 3.69
C LEU A 205 -13.79 9.43 5.06
N THR A 206 -12.79 10.31 5.14
CA THR A 206 -12.13 10.68 6.40
C THR A 206 -13.13 11.28 7.38
N ASN A 207 -14.04 12.14 6.93
CA ASN A 207 -15.07 12.74 7.77
C ASN A 207 -16.07 11.69 8.28
N ILE A 208 -16.51 10.74 7.45
CA ILE A 208 -17.38 9.63 7.86
C ILE A 208 -16.70 8.80 8.94
N ILE A 209 -15.46 8.35 8.71
CA ILE A 209 -14.73 7.52 9.66
C ILE A 209 -14.51 8.28 10.98
N SER A 210 -14.18 9.57 10.92
CA SER A 210 -14.01 10.40 12.12
C SER A 210 -15.33 10.58 12.88
N ALA A 211 -16.47 10.67 12.19
CA ALA A 211 -17.79 10.73 12.81
C ALA A 211 -18.14 9.41 13.51
N GLU A 212 -17.86 8.28 12.86
CA GLU A 212 -18.07 6.94 13.43
C GLU A 212 -17.19 6.70 14.67
N ILE A 213 -15.91 7.12 14.64
CA ILE A 213 -15.02 7.02 15.81
C ILE A 213 -15.61 7.79 16.99
N GLU A 214 -16.01 9.03 16.77
CA GLU A 214 -16.56 9.90 17.81
C GLU A 214 -17.87 9.34 18.37
N PHE A 215 -18.75 8.84 17.48
CA PHE A 215 -19.98 8.19 17.87
C PHE A 215 -19.73 6.94 18.72
N GLU A 216 -18.88 6.03 18.27
CA GLU A 216 -18.55 4.79 18.97
C GLU A 216 -17.91 5.03 20.35
N GLU A 217 -17.12 6.08 20.49
CA GLU A 217 -16.48 6.45 21.76
C GLU A 217 -17.47 7.00 22.79
N ASN A 218 -18.51 7.66 22.33
CA ASN A 218 -19.41 8.42 23.21
C ASN A 218 -20.84 7.89 23.23
N LYS A 219 -21.20 6.85 22.44
CA LYS A 219 -22.58 6.33 22.34
C LYS A 219 -23.19 5.87 23.65
N SER A 220 -22.37 5.54 24.65
CA SER A 220 -22.83 5.16 25.99
C SER A 220 -23.06 6.36 26.93
N ASP A 221 -22.58 7.53 26.55
CA ASP A 221 -22.79 8.77 27.33
C ASP A 221 -24.05 9.50 26.83
N VAL A 222 -25.13 9.38 27.60
CA VAL A 222 -26.43 10.01 27.28
C VAL A 222 -26.39 11.54 27.33
N THR A 223 -25.31 12.13 27.85
CA THR A 223 -25.14 13.59 27.96
C THR A 223 -24.25 14.16 26.88
N TYR A 224 -23.63 13.29 26.05
CA TYR A 224 -22.72 13.72 25.01
C TYR A 224 -23.46 14.46 23.88
N ASP A 225 -22.87 15.58 23.44
CA ASP A 225 -23.41 16.37 22.33
C ASP A 225 -22.87 15.85 20.99
N PHE A 226 -23.70 15.13 20.25
CA PHE A 226 -23.37 14.58 18.91
C PHE A 226 -23.45 15.60 17.77
N THR A 227 -23.55 16.91 18.06
CA THR A 227 -23.62 17.96 17.01
C THR A 227 -22.42 17.87 16.04
N SER A 228 -21.21 17.61 16.55
CA SER A 228 -20.02 17.47 15.70
C SER A 228 -20.11 16.27 14.74
N VAL A 229 -20.66 15.16 15.17
CA VAL A 229 -20.91 13.96 14.37
C VAL A 229 -21.87 14.31 13.21
N VAL A 230 -22.99 14.96 13.55
CA VAL A 230 -24.00 15.38 12.54
C VAL A 230 -23.41 16.35 11.54
N ILE A 231 -22.59 17.32 11.97
CA ILE A 231 -21.92 18.28 11.09
C ILE A 231 -20.96 17.55 10.12
N LYS A 232 -20.19 16.58 10.56
CA LYS A 232 -19.27 15.80 9.71
C LYS A 232 -20.05 15.06 8.62
N TYR A 233 -21.15 14.41 8.94
CA TYR A 233 -22.02 13.76 7.95
C TYR A 233 -22.65 14.76 6.97
N SER A 234 -23.15 15.88 7.46
CA SER A 234 -23.76 16.92 6.61
C SER A 234 -22.75 17.48 5.59
N LYS A 235 -21.55 17.83 6.06
CA LYS A 235 -20.47 18.29 5.15
C LYS A 235 -20.08 17.25 4.11
N THR A 236 -20.06 15.98 4.49
CA THR A 236 -19.79 14.88 3.56
C THR A 236 -20.87 14.82 2.49
N MET A 237 -22.15 14.84 2.87
CA MET A 237 -23.27 14.82 1.92
C MET A 237 -23.25 16.02 0.98
N GLU A 238 -23.04 17.23 1.49
CA GLU A 238 -22.91 18.44 0.66
C GLU A 238 -21.80 18.31 -0.35
N LYS A 239 -20.62 17.82 0.06
CA LYS A 239 -19.47 17.65 -0.82
C LYS A 239 -19.73 16.62 -1.92
N GLU A 240 -20.26 15.46 -1.58
CA GLU A 240 -20.55 14.40 -2.55
C GLU A 240 -21.63 14.82 -3.56
N ILE A 241 -22.68 15.50 -3.10
CA ILE A 241 -23.72 16.07 -3.97
C ILE A 241 -23.12 17.12 -4.91
N TYR A 242 -22.25 18.00 -4.41
CA TYR A 242 -21.58 19.01 -5.23
C TYR A 242 -20.70 18.36 -6.31
N LEU A 243 -19.90 17.36 -5.94
CA LEU A 243 -19.03 16.64 -6.87
C LEU A 243 -19.83 15.90 -7.95
N LEU A 244 -20.92 15.24 -7.56
CA LEU A 244 -21.82 14.56 -8.48
C LEU A 244 -22.45 15.57 -9.47
N GLY A 245 -22.97 16.69 -8.97
CA GLY A 245 -23.53 17.75 -9.80
C GLY A 245 -22.52 18.30 -10.81
N ARG A 246 -21.28 18.56 -10.36
CA ARG A 246 -20.21 19.05 -11.23
C ARG A 246 -19.86 18.04 -12.33
N LYS A 247 -19.84 16.75 -12.03
CA LYS A 247 -19.56 15.67 -12.99
C LYS A 247 -20.67 15.59 -14.07
N GLU A 248 -21.92 15.64 -13.66
CA GLU A 248 -23.07 15.63 -14.56
C GLU A 248 -23.12 16.87 -15.48
N PHE A 249 -22.85 18.06 -14.96
CA PHE A 249 -22.77 19.27 -15.77
C PHE A 249 -21.64 19.23 -16.78
N SER A 250 -20.47 18.74 -16.41
CA SER A 250 -19.33 18.59 -17.31
C SER A 250 -19.63 17.64 -18.47
N HIS A 251 -20.29 16.52 -18.22
CA HIS A 251 -20.71 15.57 -19.27
C HIS A 251 -21.73 16.18 -20.25
N ARG A 252 -22.71 16.97 -19.77
CA ARG A 252 -23.69 17.62 -20.61
C ARG A 252 -23.09 18.68 -21.53
N VAL A 253 -22.13 19.47 -21.02
CA VAL A 253 -21.47 20.51 -21.84
C VAL A 253 -20.65 19.87 -22.97
N HIS A 254 -19.93 18.76 -22.70
CA HIS A 254 -19.16 18.06 -23.74
C HIS A 254 -20.04 17.37 -24.78
N SER A 255 -21.22 16.87 -24.42
CA SER A 255 -22.15 16.24 -25.36
C SER A 255 -22.86 17.27 -26.29
N HIS A 256 -23.04 18.50 -25.83
CA HIS A 256 -23.61 19.58 -26.65
C HIS A 256 -22.60 20.29 -27.57
N LEU A 257 -21.30 20.16 -27.30
CA LEU A 257 -20.23 20.69 -28.17
C LEU A 257 -19.77 19.68 -29.23
N ALA A 258 -20.20 18.43 -29.13
CA ALA A 258 -19.88 17.35 -30.08
C ALA A 258 -21.05 17.01 -31.04
N SER A 259 -22.19 17.70 -30.94
CA SER A 259 -23.33 17.65 -31.84
C SER A 259 -23.41 18.93 -32.68
#